data_4c376df673fbe6d7a757ecec5498d240
#
_entry.id   4c376df673fbe6d7a757ecec5498d240
#
_cell.length_a   1.000
_cell.length_b   1.000
_cell.length_c   1.000
_cell.angle_alpha   90.00
_cell.angle_beta   90.00
_cell.angle_gamma   90.00
#
_symmetry.space_group_name_H-M   'P 1'
#
loop_
_entity.id
_entity.type
_entity.pdbx_description
1 polymer ?
#
loop_
_entity_poly.entity_id
_entity_poly.type
_entity_poly.pdbx_seq_one_letter_code
_entity_poly.pdbx_strand_id
1 'polypeptide(L)'
;MKNKHSVLRANTPTPRTASAGRATEEGSGTVLALTIIAGVLILTVLTLGAAGAYTAHRRAATAADLSALAAADTLRGLSEGEPCANAVRIAQENGANLAACTEPSRPDTMDVRVSVPITGPFAFLGDAKGQARAGAPDDTGDE
;
A
#
# COMPACT_ATOMS: atom_id res chain seq x y z
N MET A 1 0.83 105.23 3.63
CA MET A 1 1.76 104.15 3.88
C MET A 1 0.98 102.87 4.03
N LYS A 2 0.93 102.03 2.95
CA LYS A 2 0.16 100.78 2.94
C LYS A 2 1.14 99.67 2.69
N ASN A 3 1.31 98.80 3.71
CA ASN A 3 2.10 97.59 3.61
C ASN A 3 1.23 96.42 3.09
N LYS A 4 1.52 95.92 1.91
CA LYS A 4 0.90 94.73 1.36
C LYS A 4 1.81 93.54 1.67
N HIS A 5 1.40 92.75 2.64
CA HIS A 5 2.01 91.42 2.83
C HIS A 5 1.39 90.38 1.86
N SER A 6 2.17 90.05 0.86
CA SER A 6 1.84 88.92 -0.02
C SER A 6 2.14 87.61 0.74
N VAL A 7 1.09 86.85 1.05
CA VAL A 7 1.21 85.52 1.63
C VAL A 7 1.45 84.58 0.44
N LEU A 8 2.66 84.05 0.33
CA LEU A 8 3.01 82.96 -0.55
C LEU A 8 2.41 81.69 0.02
N ARG A 9 1.35 81.17 -0.68
CA ARG A 9 0.83 79.85 -0.39
C ARG A 9 1.85 78.84 -0.94
N ALA A 10 2.53 78.14 -0.05
CA ALA A 10 3.29 76.97 -0.36
C ALA A 10 2.33 75.83 -0.78
N ASN A 11 2.40 75.47 -2.06
CA ASN A 11 1.69 74.34 -2.62
C ASN A 11 2.49 73.05 -2.29
N THR A 12 2.17 72.39 -1.20
CA THR A 12 2.75 71.12 -0.86
C THR A 12 2.14 70.05 -1.77
N PRO A 13 2.96 69.33 -2.55
CA PRO A 13 2.45 68.17 -3.32
C PRO A 13 2.15 67.04 -2.34
N THR A 14 0.89 66.66 -2.23
CA THR A 14 0.46 65.42 -1.57
C THR A 14 1.17 64.22 -2.20
N PRO A 15 1.81 63.33 -1.43
CA PRO A 15 2.34 62.10 -1.95
C PRO A 15 1.17 61.26 -2.44
N ARG A 16 1.11 61.05 -3.79
CA ARG A 16 0.26 60.00 -4.33
C ARG A 16 0.82 58.67 -3.80
N THR A 17 0.15 58.15 -2.82
CA THR A 17 0.30 56.73 -2.50
C THR A 17 -0.02 55.93 -3.74
N ALA A 18 1.04 55.46 -4.40
CA ALA A 18 0.91 54.48 -5.45
C ALA A 18 0.21 53.25 -4.84
N SER A 19 -1.07 53.11 -5.17
CA SER A 19 -1.81 51.87 -4.98
C SER A 19 -1.13 50.84 -5.86
N ALA A 20 -0.11 50.19 -5.29
CA ALA A 20 0.55 49.05 -5.96
C ALA A 20 -0.52 48.00 -6.22
N GLY A 21 -0.68 47.71 -7.48
CA GLY A 21 -1.73 46.84 -8.02
C GLY A 21 -1.79 45.49 -7.32
N ARG A 22 -2.90 45.26 -6.68
CA ARG A 22 -3.33 43.97 -6.12
C ARG A 22 -4.15 43.22 -7.15
N ALA A 23 -3.68 43.25 -8.43
CA ALA A 23 -4.48 42.78 -9.57
C ALA A 23 -4.02 41.46 -10.22
N THR A 24 -3.21 40.65 -9.53
CA THR A 24 -2.74 39.38 -10.14
C THR A 24 -2.72 38.19 -9.20
N GLU A 25 -3.36 38.26 -8.01
CA GLU A 25 -3.30 37.18 -7.03
C GLU A 25 -4.58 36.35 -6.90
N GLU A 26 -5.70 36.77 -7.49
CA GLU A 26 -6.97 36.06 -7.35
C GLU A 26 -7.05 34.71 -8.09
N GLY A 27 -6.22 34.48 -9.10
CA GLY A 27 -6.13 33.20 -9.82
C GLY A 27 -5.12 32.21 -9.24
N SER A 28 -4.08 32.70 -8.56
CA SER A 28 -2.98 31.89 -8.04
C SER A 28 -3.40 31.01 -6.85
N GLY A 29 -4.25 31.52 -5.95
CA GLY A 29 -4.72 30.80 -4.77
C GLY A 29 -5.62 29.59 -5.10
N THR A 30 -6.49 29.72 -6.10
CA THR A 30 -7.37 28.62 -6.52
C THR A 30 -6.62 27.49 -7.21
N VAL A 31 -5.63 27.82 -8.05
CA VAL A 31 -4.77 26.83 -8.70
C VAL A 31 -3.92 26.10 -7.65
N LEU A 32 -3.36 26.83 -6.69
CA LEU A 32 -2.60 26.24 -5.58
C LEU A 32 -3.47 25.29 -4.73
N ALA A 33 -4.68 25.74 -4.36
CA ALA A 33 -5.61 24.93 -3.58
C ALA A 33 -5.99 23.64 -4.33
N LEU A 34 -6.29 23.75 -5.63
CA LEU A 34 -6.64 22.60 -6.47
C LEU A 34 -5.49 21.60 -6.59
N THR A 35 -4.25 22.09 -6.72
CA THR A 35 -3.05 21.23 -6.79
C THR A 35 -2.81 20.49 -5.47
N ILE A 36 -3.01 21.15 -4.34
CA ILE A 36 -2.89 20.51 -3.02
C ILE A 36 -3.94 19.44 -2.84
N ILE A 37 -5.21 19.73 -3.18
CA ILE A 37 -6.31 18.76 -3.09
C ILE A 37 -6.01 17.54 -3.98
N ALA A 38 -5.62 17.77 -5.23
CA ALA A 38 -5.25 16.69 -6.14
C ALA A 38 -4.08 15.84 -5.60
N GLY A 39 -3.04 16.49 -5.07
CA GLY A 39 -1.90 15.83 -4.46
C GLY A 39 -2.30 14.95 -3.25
N VAL A 40 -3.16 15.46 -2.38
CA VAL A 40 -3.67 14.71 -1.22
C VAL A 40 -4.50 13.51 -1.67
N LEU A 41 -5.37 13.67 -2.68
CA LEU A 41 -6.17 12.57 -3.21
C LEU A 41 -5.30 11.46 -3.81
N ILE A 42 -4.30 11.82 -4.62
CA ILE A 42 -3.35 10.86 -5.20
C ILE A 42 -2.62 10.12 -4.09
N LEU A 43 -2.08 10.83 -3.10
CA LEU A 43 -1.36 10.22 -1.98
C LEU A 43 -2.26 9.25 -1.20
N THR A 44 -3.52 9.62 -0.97
CA THR A 44 -4.49 8.76 -0.28
C THR A 44 -4.74 7.47 -1.06
N VAL A 45 -4.95 7.54 -2.38
CA VAL A 45 -5.17 6.36 -3.23
C VAL A 45 -3.93 5.45 -3.23
N LEU A 46 -2.73 6.02 -3.33
CA LEU A 46 -1.48 5.26 -3.28
C LEU A 46 -1.29 4.55 -1.93
N THR A 47 -1.59 5.23 -0.83
CA THR A 47 -1.44 4.66 0.52
C THR A 47 -2.43 3.51 0.76
N LEU A 48 -3.71 3.69 0.40
CA LEU A 48 -4.72 2.65 0.52
C LEU A 48 -4.42 1.44 -0.37
N GLY A 49 -3.92 1.69 -1.58
CA GLY A 49 -3.54 0.62 -2.49
C GLY A 49 -2.34 -0.18 -1.98
N ALA A 50 -1.31 0.48 -1.44
CA ALA A 50 -0.15 -0.18 -0.84
C ALA A 50 -0.55 -1.06 0.36
N ALA A 51 -1.47 -0.59 1.21
CA ALA A 51 -2.01 -1.35 2.32
C ALA A 51 -2.75 -2.61 1.84
N GLY A 52 -3.53 -2.51 0.76
CA GLY A 52 -4.22 -3.64 0.13
C GLY A 52 -3.26 -4.71 -0.38
N ALA A 53 -2.21 -4.31 -1.09
CA ALA A 53 -1.18 -5.23 -1.59
C ALA A 53 -0.43 -5.92 -0.43
N TYR A 54 -0.07 -5.16 0.60
CA TYR A 54 0.60 -5.71 1.80
C TYR A 54 -0.26 -6.76 2.50
N THR A 55 -1.56 -6.51 2.68
CA THR A 55 -2.48 -7.48 3.31
C THR A 55 -2.65 -8.73 2.46
N ALA A 56 -2.70 -8.61 1.13
CA ALA A 56 -2.76 -9.76 0.23
C ALA A 56 -1.49 -10.63 0.36
N HIS A 57 -0.30 -10.03 0.41
CA HIS A 57 0.95 -10.76 0.63
C HIS A 57 1.00 -11.45 1.98
N ARG A 58 0.52 -10.80 3.06
CA ARG A 58 0.44 -11.43 4.38
C ARG A 58 -0.52 -12.61 4.40
N ARG A 59 -1.68 -12.47 3.77
CA ARG A 59 -2.63 -13.59 3.63
C ARG A 59 -2.04 -14.75 2.84
N ALA A 60 -1.36 -14.47 1.73
CA ALA A 60 -0.72 -15.50 0.93
C ALA A 60 0.36 -16.26 1.73
N ALA A 61 1.20 -15.57 2.50
CA ALA A 61 2.19 -16.20 3.36
C ALA A 61 1.53 -17.09 4.42
N THR A 62 0.58 -16.56 5.18
CA THR A 62 -0.14 -17.34 6.23
C THR A 62 -0.88 -18.54 5.63
N ALA A 63 -1.56 -18.36 4.49
CA ALA A 63 -2.27 -19.46 3.84
C ALA A 63 -1.30 -20.54 3.35
N ALA A 64 -0.12 -20.16 2.84
CA ALA A 64 0.90 -21.12 2.43
C ALA A 64 1.42 -21.93 3.62
N ASP A 65 1.76 -21.26 4.73
CA ASP A 65 2.26 -21.92 5.96
C ASP A 65 1.27 -22.91 6.51
N LEU A 66 0.01 -22.50 6.68
CA LEU A 66 -1.05 -23.38 7.20
C LEU A 66 -1.36 -24.54 6.26
N SER A 67 -1.36 -24.31 4.94
CA SER A 67 -1.61 -25.34 3.95
C SER A 67 -0.47 -26.35 3.89
N ALA A 68 0.79 -25.91 3.98
CA ALA A 68 1.95 -26.78 4.01
C ALA A 68 1.96 -27.64 5.29
N LEU A 69 1.63 -27.04 6.44
CA LEU A 69 1.52 -27.77 7.70
C LEU A 69 0.43 -28.83 7.64
N ALA A 70 -0.78 -28.50 7.15
CA ALA A 70 -1.86 -29.47 7.02
C ALA A 70 -1.52 -30.63 6.07
N ALA A 71 -0.82 -30.33 4.96
CA ALA A 71 -0.35 -31.36 4.05
C ALA A 71 0.70 -32.27 4.69
N ALA A 72 1.68 -31.68 5.40
CA ALA A 72 2.73 -32.45 6.07
C ALA A 72 2.17 -33.32 7.22
N ASP A 73 1.21 -32.82 7.99
CA ASP A 73 0.54 -33.59 9.05
C ASP A 73 -0.22 -34.78 8.46
N THR A 74 -0.88 -34.58 7.33
CA THR A 74 -1.58 -35.67 6.63
C THR A 74 -0.60 -36.69 6.07
N LEU A 75 0.50 -36.26 5.46
CA LEU A 75 1.56 -37.12 4.93
C LEU A 75 2.15 -38.02 6.03
N ARG A 76 2.28 -37.49 7.25
CA ARG A 76 2.80 -38.19 8.44
C ARG A 76 1.75 -39.05 9.15
N GLY A 77 0.50 -39.07 8.64
CA GLY A 77 -0.58 -39.83 9.27
C GLY A 77 -1.16 -39.21 10.54
N LEU A 78 -0.86 -37.94 10.83
CA LEU A 78 -1.42 -37.21 11.98
C LEU A 78 -2.83 -36.66 11.68
N SER A 79 -3.19 -36.55 10.41
CA SER A 79 -4.52 -36.16 9.93
C SER A 79 -5.00 -37.12 8.86
N GLU A 80 -6.32 -37.33 8.79
CA GLU A 80 -6.93 -38.18 7.78
C GLU A 80 -7.02 -37.47 6.43
N GLY A 81 -7.00 -38.23 5.33
CA GLY A 81 -7.24 -37.77 3.98
C GLY A 81 -5.99 -37.79 3.10
N GLU A 82 -6.03 -37.02 2.02
CA GLU A 82 -4.94 -36.87 1.06
C GLU A 82 -4.23 -35.53 1.34
N PRO A 83 -2.87 -35.50 1.37
CA PRO A 83 -2.12 -34.31 1.77
C PRO A 83 -2.47 -33.06 0.99
N CYS A 84 -2.47 -33.14 -0.35
CA CYS A 84 -2.77 -31.97 -1.17
C CYS A 84 -4.26 -31.57 -1.14
N ALA A 85 -5.18 -32.51 -0.90
CA ALA A 85 -6.59 -32.17 -0.71
C ALA A 85 -6.81 -31.34 0.57
N ASN A 86 -6.12 -31.70 1.66
CA ASN A 86 -6.13 -30.90 2.88
C ASN A 86 -5.47 -29.53 2.67
N ALA A 87 -4.37 -29.46 1.93
CA ALA A 87 -3.75 -28.17 1.56
C ALA A 87 -4.71 -27.25 0.79
N VAL A 88 -5.45 -27.79 -0.20
CA VAL A 88 -6.47 -27.03 -0.95
C VAL A 88 -7.53 -26.46 0.00
N ARG A 89 -8.08 -27.30 0.86
CA ARG A 89 -9.13 -26.88 1.80
C ARG A 89 -8.65 -25.74 2.71
N ILE A 90 -7.47 -25.90 3.31
CA ILE A 90 -6.90 -24.86 4.21
C ILE A 90 -6.56 -23.58 3.44
N ALA A 91 -6.03 -23.66 2.23
CA ALA A 91 -5.79 -22.48 1.40
C ALA A 91 -7.08 -21.69 1.14
N GLN A 92 -8.15 -22.40 0.76
CA GLN A 92 -9.46 -21.79 0.48
C GLN A 92 -10.09 -21.16 1.73
N GLU A 93 -10.02 -21.82 2.89
CA GLU A 93 -10.49 -21.29 4.17
C GLU A 93 -9.76 -19.99 4.58
N ASN A 94 -8.52 -19.81 4.11
CA ASN A 94 -7.73 -18.59 4.30
C ASN A 94 -7.82 -17.59 3.13
N GLY A 95 -8.75 -17.79 2.20
CA GLY A 95 -9.00 -16.89 1.07
C GLY A 95 -7.89 -16.90 0.03
N ALA A 96 -7.16 -18.02 -0.10
CA ALA A 96 -6.12 -18.23 -1.09
C ALA A 96 -6.48 -19.39 -2.03
N ASN A 97 -5.89 -19.38 -3.22
CA ASN A 97 -5.97 -20.48 -4.17
C ASN A 97 -4.66 -21.29 -4.13
N LEU A 98 -4.76 -22.61 -4.03
CA LEU A 98 -3.59 -23.46 -4.14
C LEU A 98 -3.06 -23.44 -5.58
N ALA A 99 -1.80 -23.07 -5.76
CA ALA A 99 -1.13 -23.04 -7.05
C ALA A 99 -0.24 -24.27 -7.29
N ALA A 100 0.34 -24.83 -6.25
CA ALA A 100 1.12 -26.06 -6.30
C ALA A 100 1.17 -26.73 -4.92
N CYS A 101 1.21 -28.06 -4.95
CA CYS A 101 1.43 -28.88 -3.77
C CYS A 101 2.28 -30.08 -4.21
N THR A 102 3.45 -30.23 -3.65
CA THR A 102 4.41 -31.27 -4.06
C THR A 102 5.17 -31.81 -2.86
N GLU A 103 5.46 -33.10 -2.89
CA GLU A 103 6.41 -33.72 -1.99
C GLU A 103 7.81 -33.57 -2.62
N PRO A 104 8.73 -32.82 -1.99
CA PRO A 104 10.10 -32.67 -2.49
C PRO A 104 10.91 -33.96 -2.23
N SER A 105 12.17 -33.97 -2.67
CA SER A 105 13.09 -35.10 -2.48
C SER A 105 13.40 -35.43 -0.99
N ARG A 106 13.03 -34.52 -0.08
CA ARG A 106 13.17 -34.75 1.36
C ARG A 106 11.92 -35.49 1.85
N PRO A 107 12.06 -36.64 2.51
CA PRO A 107 10.92 -37.41 3.02
C PRO A 107 10.14 -36.59 4.09
N ASP A 108 8.87 -36.91 4.25
CA ASP A 108 7.95 -36.31 5.25
C ASP A 108 7.84 -34.78 5.16
N THR A 109 8.12 -34.19 4.00
CA THR A 109 8.10 -32.75 3.79
C THR A 109 7.16 -32.41 2.63
N MET A 110 6.40 -31.32 2.77
CA MET A 110 5.49 -30.82 1.75
C MET A 110 5.83 -29.39 1.34
N ASP A 111 5.91 -29.13 0.04
CA ASP A 111 6.05 -27.79 -0.54
C ASP A 111 4.69 -27.32 -1.05
N VAL A 112 4.25 -26.15 -0.59
CA VAL A 112 2.99 -25.55 -1.00
C VAL A 112 3.21 -24.15 -1.56
N ARG A 113 2.52 -23.85 -2.65
CA ARG A 113 2.42 -22.50 -3.21
C ARG A 113 0.96 -22.10 -3.32
N VAL A 114 0.67 -20.88 -2.94
CA VAL A 114 -0.68 -20.29 -3.03
C VAL A 114 -0.65 -18.95 -3.70
N SER A 115 -1.81 -18.51 -4.18
CA SER A 115 -2.01 -17.15 -4.70
C SER A 115 -3.23 -16.50 -4.07
N VAL A 116 -3.16 -15.19 -3.84
CA VAL A 116 -4.25 -14.35 -3.34
C VAL A 116 -4.40 -13.16 -4.26
N PRO A 117 -5.58 -12.92 -4.85
CA PRO A 117 -5.77 -11.79 -5.76
C PRO A 117 -5.59 -10.46 -5.02
N ILE A 118 -4.80 -9.56 -5.61
CA ILE A 118 -4.69 -8.18 -5.15
C ILE A 118 -5.91 -7.43 -5.68
N THR A 119 -6.68 -6.81 -4.78
CA THR A 119 -7.86 -6.03 -5.14
C THR A 119 -7.59 -4.53 -5.05
N GLY A 120 -8.45 -3.71 -5.69
CA GLY A 120 -8.36 -2.26 -5.66
C GLY A 120 -7.45 -1.67 -6.75
N PRO A 121 -6.88 -0.47 -6.54
CA PRO A 121 -6.17 0.27 -7.58
C PRO A 121 -4.90 -0.42 -8.11
N PHE A 122 -4.36 -1.39 -7.36
CA PHE A 122 -3.17 -2.17 -7.74
C PHE A 122 -3.49 -3.59 -8.23
N ALA A 123 -4.75 -3.90 -8.55
CA ALA A 123 -5.14 -5.20 -9.10
C ALA A 123 -4.38 -5.59 -10.38
N PHE A 124 -3.88 -4.60 -11.13
CA PHE A 124 -3.07 -4.82 -12.33
C PHE A 124 -1.67 -5.43 -12.04
N LEU A 125 -1.21 -5.45 -10.79
CA LEU A 125 0.04 -6.10 -10.39
C LEU A 125 -0.08 -7.63 -10.33
N GLY A 126 -1.29 -8.18 -10.46
CA GLY A 126 -1.56 -9.61 -10.41
C GLY A 126 -1.79 -10.11 -8.98
N ASP A 127 -1.50 -11.40 -8.76
CA ASP A 127 -1.75 -12.06 -7.48
C ASP A 127 -0.55 -11.99 -6.55
N ALA A 128 -0.81 -11.79 -5.26
CA ALA A 128 0.16 -12.01 -4.21
C ALA A 128 0.44 -13.50 -4.07
N LYS A 129 1.72 -13.89 -4.09
CA LYS A 129 2.14 -15.29 -4.01
C LYS A 129 2.73 -15.59 -2.63
N GLY A 130 2.32 -16.73 -2.05
CA GLY A 130 2.89 -17.32 -0.87
C GLY A 130 3.49 -18.68 -1.19
N GLN A 131 4.57 -19.03 -0.52
CA GLN A 131 5.16 -20.37 -0.59
C GLN A 131 5.67 -20.76 0.79
N ALA A 132 5.47 -22.04 1.14
CA ALA A 132 5.92 -22.58 2.40
C ALA A 132 6.34 -24.05 2.23
N ARG A 133 7.20 -24.47 3.12
CA ARG A 133 7.60 -25.86 3.27
C ARG A 133 7.36 -26.26 4.73
N ALA A 134 6.73 -27.41 4.92
CA ALA A 134 6.53 -27.99 6.26
C ALA A 134 6.91 -29.47 6.24
N GLY A 135 7.39 -29.97 7.34
CA GLY A 135 7.79 -31.38 7.50
C GLY A 135 8.51 -31.63 8.82
N ALA A 136 9.09 -32.82 8.96
CA ALA A 136 9.91 -33.14 10.12
C ALA A 136 11.16 -32.25 10.18
N PRO A 137 11.59 -31.85 11.40
CA PRO A 137 12.86 -31.18 11.56
C PRO A 137 14.00 -32.06 11.06
N ASP A 138 15.06 -31.44 10.57
CA ASP A 138 16.28 -32.20 10.20
C ASP A 138 16.88 -32.77 11.50
N ASP A 139 17.02 -34.09 11.57
CA ASP A 139 17.81 -34.78 12.59
C ASP A 139 19.33 -34.56 12.39
N THR A 140 19.72 -33.40 11.86
CA THR A 140 21.11 -32.95 11.96
C THR A 140 21.30 -32.48 13.38
N GLY A 141 21.57 -33.43 14.29
CA GLY A 141 21.94 -33.15 15.66
C GLY A 141 23.17 -32.25 15.68
N ASP A 142 22.94 -30.98 15.89
CA ASP A 142 23.94 -30.08 16.41
C ASP A 142 23.95 -30.25 17.95
N GLU A 143 24.73 -31.27 18.42
CA GLU A 143 25.26 -31.27 19.76
C GLU A 143 26.54 -30.44 19.82
#